data_6a50bdab337dd0dd43bc317826ad5390
#
_entry.id   6a50bdab337dd0dd43bc317826ad5390
#
_cell.length_a   1.000
_cell.length_b   1.000
_cell.length_c   1.000
_cell.angle_alpha   90.00
_cell.angle_beta   90.00
_cell.angle_gamma   90.00
#
_symmetry.space_group_name_H-M   'P 1'
#
loop_
_entity.id
_entity.type
_entity.pdbx_description
1 polymer ?
#
loop_
_entity_poly.entity_id
_entity_poly.type
_entity_poly.pdbx_seq_one_letter_code
_entity_poly.pdbx_strand_id
1 'polypeptide(L)'
;MNDLQELSTFSHEINNSLTLIYGQIQYIEKTNDTLTKNEHWNRMKDDFSSLFDFIHQFLAPADTTSAAAIEPLDLINLISEIRSSWSYYLHKERIRFFIQADPGTAFYVYGAKSRLFQLFHNLISNAVKAIQQKEEINRSPHITVHLSKEQ
;
A
#
# COMPACT_ATOMS: atom_id res chain seq x y z
N MET A 1 20.20 22.37 4.03
CA MET A 1 21.06 21.19 4.12
C MET A 1 20.73 20.30 5.31
N ASN A 2 20.03 20.79 6.34
CA ASN A 2 19.63 20.01 7.51
C ASN A 2 18.46 19.04 7.25
N ASP A 3 17.48 19.44 6.43
CA ASP A 3 16.21 18.71 6.30
C ASP A 3 16.34 17.29 5.72
N LEU A 4 17.28 17.08 4.80
CA LEU A 4 17.54 15.74 4.21
C LEU A 4 18.25 14.80 5.19
N GLN A 5 19.14 15.33 6.03
CA GLN A 5 19.80 14.54 7.07
C GLN A 5 18.84 14.18 8.20
N GLU A 6 17.97 15.10 8.60
CA GLU A 6 16.94 14.86 9.60
C GLU A 6 15.92 13.80 9.11
N LEU A 7 15.50 13.88 7.85
CA LEU A 7 14.61 12.89 7.25
C LEU A 7 15.25 11.50 7.17
N SER A 8 16.54 11.42 6.82
CA SER A 8 17.30 10.17 6.79
C SER A 8 17.44 9.55 8.18
N THR A 9 17.76 10.36 9.19
CA THR A 9 17.87 9.90 10.58
C THR A 9 16.53 9.41 11.09
N PHE A 10 15.46 10.17 10.85
CA PHE A 10 14.10 9.78 11.21
C PHE A 10 13.66 8.47 10.55
N SER A 11 13.99 8.28 9.27
CA SER A 11 13.74 7.05 8.56
C SER A 11 14.42 5.83 9.19
N HIS A 12 15.70 6.00 9.57
CA HIS A 12 16.46 4.93 10.25
C HIS A 12 15.89 4.60 11.63
N GLU A 13 15.49 5.60 12.40
CA GLU A 13 14.90 5.40 13.73
C GLU A 13 13.54 4.67 13.65
N ILE A 14 12.70 5.04 12.70
CA ILE A 14 11.43 4.35 12.47
C ILE A 14 11.67 2.90 12.04
N ASN A 15 12.54 2.67 11.06
CA ASN A 15 12.86 1.32 10.60
C ASN A 15 13.39 0.43 11.74
N ASN A 16 14.26 0.96 12.58
CA ASN A 16 14.77 0.25 13.74
C ASN A 16 13.66 -0.10 14.74
N SER A 17 12.79 0.86 15.03
CA SER A 17 11.65 0.66 15.95
C SER A 17 10.68 -0.39 15.43
N LEU A 18 10.35 -0.34 14.15
CA LEU A 18 9.47 -1.32 13.51
C LEU A 18 10.09 -2.72 13.49
N THR A 19 11.39 -2.83 13.22
CA THR A 19 12.12 -4.11 13.25
C THR A 19 12.09 -4.73 14.64
N LEU A 20 12.26 -3.91 15.69
CA LEU A 20 12.17 -4.38 17.07
C LEU A 20 10.77 -4.87 17.42
N ILE A 21 9.72 -4.14 17.04
CA ILE A 21 8.33 -4.55 17.28
C ILE A 21 8.01 -5.84 16.52
N TYR A 22 8.44 -5.96 15.25
CA TYR A 22 8.27 -7.17 14.47
C TYR A 22 8.93 -8.39 15.11
N GLY A 23 10.15 -8.21 15.61
CA GLY A 23 10.87 -9.26 16.36
C GLY A 23 10.13 -9.68 17.63
N GLN A 24 9.53 -8.73 18.36
CA GLN A 24 8.72 -9.05 19.54
C GLN A 24 7.44 -9.81 19.19
N ILE A 25 6.74 -9.42 18.11
CA ILE A 25 5.56 -10.14 17.62
C ILE A 25 5.91 -11.59 17.29
N GLN A 26 7.00 -11.81 16.55
CA GLN A 26 7.48 -13.15 16.21
C GLN A 26 7.87 -13.98 17.46
N TYR A 27 8.52 -13.34 18.42
CA TYR A 27 8.90 -14.01 19.68
C TYR A 27 7.67 -14.43 20.47
N ILE A 28 6.69 -13.55 20.65
CA ILE A 28 5.45 -13.83 21.37
C ILE A 28 4.69 -14.98 20.68
N GLU A 29 4.59 -14.96 19.36
CA GLU A 29 3.92 -16.01 18.59
C GLU A 29 4.63 -17.37 18.75
N LYS A 30 5.96 -17.38 18.69
CA LYS A 30 6.77 -18.58 18.85
C LYS A 30 6.66 -19.20 20.26
N THR A 31 6.41 -18.38 21.26
CA THR A 31 6.30 -18.81 22.66
C THR A 31 4.87 -19.13 23.10
N ASN A 32 3.87 -18.84 22.26
CA ASN A 32 2.45 -19.01 22.58
C ASN A 32 1.68 -19.61 21.41
N ASP A 33 1.69 -20.92 21.28
CA ASP A 33 1.04 -21.65 20.18
C ASP A 33 -0.47 -21.38 20.03
N THR A 34 -1.13 -20.93 21.10
CA THR A 34 -2.57 -20.61 21.09
C THR A 34 -2.89 -19.31 20.36
N LEU A 35 -1.92 -18.40 20.21
CA LEU A 35 -2.12 -17.09 19.59
C LEU A 35 -2.42 -17.20 18.09
N THR A 36 -1.88 -18.22 17.42
CA THR A 36 -2.15 -18.45 15.99
C THR A 36 -3.63 -18.72 15.68
N LYS A 37 -4.39 -19.15 16.69
CA LYS A 37 -5.84 -19.37 16.60
C LYS A 37 -6.67 -18.15 16.98
N ASN A 38 -6.03 -17.08 17.45
CA ASN A 38 -6.73 -15.87 17.87
C ASN A 38 -6.86 -14.91 16.67
N GLU A 39 -8.11 -14.63 16.26
CA GLU A 39 -8.39 -13.76 15.12
C GLU A 39 -7.88 -12.33 15.33
N HIS A 40 -7.95 -11.78 16.53
CA HIS A 40 -7.45 -10.44 16.81
C HIS A 40 -5.93 -10.35 16.72
N TRP A 41 -5.25 -11.42 17.15
CA TRP A 41 -3.79 -11.53 17.01
C TRP A 41 -3.38 -11.55 15.53
N ASN A 42 -4.05 -12.37 14.73
CA ASN A 42 -3.77 -12.48 13.30
C ASN A 42 -4.03 -11.15 12.57
N ARG A 43 -5.14 -10.48 12.89
CA ARG A 43 -5.42 -9.13 12.35
C ARG A 43 -4.36 -8.11 12.72
N MET A 44 -3.94 -8.09 13.98
CA MET A 44 -2.89 -7.18 14.44
C MET A 44 -1.58 -7.41 13.67
N LYS A 45 -1.21 -8.68 13.43
CA LYS A 45 -0.02 -9.02 12.62
C LYS A 45 -0.15 -8.53 11.17
N ASP A 46 -1.31 -8.75 10.57
CA ASP A 46 -1.58 -8.33 9.20
C ASP A 46 -1.55 -6.80 9.08
N ASP A 47 -2.17 -6.10 10.02
CA ASP A 47 -2.14 -4.63 10.09
C ASP A 47 -0.72 -4.11 10.30
N PHE A 48 0.06 -4.78 11.17
CA PHE A 48 1.45 -4.41 11.40
C PHE A 48 2.33 -4.68 10.19
N SER A 49 2.16 -5.83 9.52
CA SER A 49 2.89 -6.13 8.28
C SER A 49 2.58 -5.10 7.19
N SER A 50 1.32 -4.72 7.05
CA SER A 50 0.90 -3.69 6.10
C SER A 50 1.51 -2.33 6.42
N LEU A 51 1.58 -1.95 7.70
CA LEU A 51 2.24 -0.72 8.16
C LEU A 51 3.75 -0.78 7.90
N PHE A 52 4.38 -1.92 8.19
CA PHE A 52 5.81 -2.13 7.96
C PHE A 52 6.16 -1.97 6.49
N ASP A 53 5.42 -2.62 5.60
CA ASP A 53 5.61 -2.50 4.15
C ASP A 53 5.37 -1.08 3.65
N PHE A 54 4.31 -0.42 4.14
CA PHE A 54 4.02 0.97 3.81
C PHE A 54 5.16 1.90 4.21
N ILE A 55 5.66 1.78 5.44
CA ILE A 55 6.74 2.63 5.94
C ILE A 55 8.05 2.32 5.21
N HIS A 56 8.37 1.05 4.95
CA HIS A 56 9.54 0.69 4.15
C HIS A 56 9.50 1.26 2.74
N GLN A 57 8.33 1.27 2.10
CA GLN A 57 8.16 1.89 0.78
C GLN A 57 8.24 3.42 0.84
N PHE A 58 7.77 4.02 1.94
CA PHE A 58 7.76 5.46 2.12
C PHE A 58 9.12 6.03 2.54
N LEU A 59 9.81 5.31 3.42
CA LEU A 59 11.09 5.68 4.00
C LEU A 59 12.28 5.02 3.29
N ALA A 60 12.05 4.11 2.33
CA ALA A 60 13.12 3.70 1.45
C ALA A 60 13.79 4.99 0.97
N PRO A 61 15.07 5.21 1.29
CA PRO A 61 15.74 6.42 0.85
C PRO A 61 15.43 6.55 -0.63
N ALA A 62 14.95 7.71 -1.03
CA ALA A 62 15.11 8.06 -2.42
C ALA A 62 16.63 8.00 -2.60
N ASP A 63 17.11 6.79 -2.88
CA ASP A 63 18.52 6.55 -3.13
C ASP A 63 18.94 7.58 -4.15
N THR A 64 19.58 8.62 -3.64
CA THR A 64 20.21 9.64 -4.46
C THR A 64 21.37 9.05 -5.26
N THR A 65 21.66 7.75 -5.06
CA THR A 65 22.68 6.98 -5.79
C THR A 65 22.15 5.81 -6.61
N SER A 66 20.93 5.32 -6.33
CA SER A 66 20.18 4.52 -7.28
C SER A 66 19.05 5.42 -7.78
N ALA A 67 19.27 6.08 -8.90
CA ALA A 67 18.18 6.66 -9.69
C ALA A 67 17.15 5.56 -9.82
N ALA A 68 16.00 5.68 -9.11
CA ALA A 68 14.93 4.69 -9.16
C ALA A 68 14.71 4.42 -10.64
N ALA A 69 15.01 3.19 -11.09
CA ALA A 69 15.11 2.90 -12.50
C ALA A 69 13.80 3.33 -13.16
N ILE A 70 13.91 4.31 -14.03
CA ILE A 70 12.77 4.74 -14.84
C ILE A 70 12.60 3.68 -15.90
N GLU A 71 11.54 2.92 -15.80
CA GLU A 71 11.22 1.81 -16.70
C GLU A 71 9.83 1.98 -17.28
N PRO A 72 9.56 1.37 -18.44
CA PRO A 72 8.20 1.31 -18.97
C PRO A 72 7.35 0.39 -18.07
N LEU A 73 6.28 0.94 -17.51
CA LEU A 73 5.38 0.25 -16.62
C LEU A 73 4.00 0.12 -17.26
N ASP A 74 3.48 -1.09 -17.28
CA ASP A 74 2.10 -1.36 -17.64
C ASP A 74 1.18 -0.97 -16.47
N LEU A 75 0.38 0.09 -16.67
CA LEU A 75 -0.51 0.61 -15.63
C LEU A 75 -1.61 -0.38 -15.24
N ILE A 76 -2.10 -1.19 -16.17
CA ILE A 76 -3.14 -2.18 -15.84
C ILE A 76 -2.57 -3.23 -14.88
N ASN A 77 -1.37 -3.72 -15.16
CA ASN A 77 -0.69 -4.67 -14.29
C ASN A 77 -0.37 -4.06 -12.93
N LEU A 78 0.17 -2.84 -12.91
CA LEU A 78 0.49 -2.14 -11.67
C LEU A 78 -0.75 -1.94 -10.78
N ILE A 79 -1.86 -1.45 -11.34
CA ILE A 79 -3.10 -1.22 -10.59
C ILE A 79 -3.71 -2.55 -10.14
N SER A 80 -3.55 -3.62 -10.91
CA SER A 80 -4.00 -4.97 -10.54
C SER A 80 -3.20 -5.52 -9.35
N GLU A 81 -1.88 -5.30 -9.30
CA GLU A 81 -1.04 -5.64 -8.14
C GLU A 81 -1.51 -4.88 -6.90
N ILE A 82 -1.76 -3.60 -7.03
CA ILE A 82 -2.24 -2.76 -5.92
C ILE A 82 -3.63 -3.21 -5.45
N ARG A 83 -4.56 -3.49 -6.37
CA ARG A 83 -5.87 -4.06 -6.01
C ARG A 83 -5.72 -5.36 -5.22
N SER A 84 -4.78 -6.21 -5.61
CA SER A 84 -4.52 -7.48 -4.91
C SER A 84 -3.99 -7.23 -3.50
N SER A 85 -3.13 -6.25 -3.28
CA SER A 85 -2.64 -5.89 -1.94
C SER A 85 -3.74 -5.34 -1.03
N TRP A 86 -4.77 -4.71 -1.61
CA TRP A 86 -5.93 -4.18 -0.90
C TRP A 86 -7.09 -5.19 -0.77
N SER A 87 -7.01 -6.36 -1.41
CA SER A 87 -8.15 -7.29 -1.59
C SER A 87 -8.82 -7.68 -0.28
N TYR A 88 -8.04 -8.01 0.74
CA TYR A 88 -8.57 -8.38 2.05
C TYR A 88 -9.38 -7.24 2.68
N TYR A 89 -8.79 -6.02 2.69
CA TYR A 89 -9.43 -4.85 3.28
C TYR A 89 -10.70 -4.44 2.53
N LEU A 90 -10.63 -4.40 1.20
CA LEU A 90 -11.78 -4.07 0.35
C LEU A 90 -12.93 -5.08 0.52
N HIS A 91 -12.58 -6.37 0.64
CA HIS A 91 -13.58 -7.41 0.89
C HIS A 91 -14.24 -7.26 2.26
N LYS A 92 -13.45 -7.01 3.31
CA LYS A 92 -13.94 -6.78 4.67
C LYS A 92 -14.91 -5.58 4.73
N GLU A 93 -14.59 -4.49 4.06
CA GLU A 93 -15.38 -3.28 4.01
C GLU A 93 -16.50 -3.33 2.93
N ARG A 94 -16.64 -4.46 2.22
CA ARG A 94 -17.60 -4.67 1.13
C ARG A 94 -17.48 -3.64 0.00
N ILE A 95 -16.27 -3.14 -0.24
CA ILE A 95 -15.96 -2.20 -1.32
C ILE A 95 -15.55 -2.96 -2.56
N ARG A 96 -16.24 -2.72 -3.68
CA ARG A 96 -15.86 -3.28 -4.98
C ARG A 96 -14.81 -2.40 -5.65
N PHE A 97 -13.87 -3.02 -6.36
CA PHE A 97 -12.82 -2.32 -7.07
C PHE A 97 -12.84 -2.70 -8.55
N PHE A 98 -12.96 -1.70 -9.42
CA PHE A 98 -13.01 -1.88 -10.86
C PHE A 98 -11.85 -1.16 -11.54
N ILE A 99 -11.29 -1.79 -12.57
CA ILE A 99 -10.34 -1.20 -13.50
C ILE A 99 -11.05 -1.14 -14.85
N GLN A 100 -11.22 0.07 -15.38
CA GLN A 100 -11.80 0.32 -16.70
C GLN A 100 -10.72 0.91 -17.58
N ALA A 101 -10.53 0.32 -18.75
CA ALA A 101 -9.55 0.77 -19.74
C ALA A 101 -10.16 0.67 -21.13
N ASP A 102 -9.75 1.54 -22.05
CA ASP A 102 -10.19 1.50 -23.42
C ASP A 102 -9.75 0.17 -24.07
N PRO A 103 -10.68 -0.57 -24.72
CA PRO A 103 -10.39 -1.86 -25.32
C PRO A 103 -9.26 -1.78 -26.35
N GLY A 104 -8.32 -2.71 -26.26
CA GLY A 104 -7.20 -2.80 -27.22
C GLY A 104 -6.13 -1.72 -27.07
N THR A 105 -6.21 -0.88 -26.04
CA THR A 105 -5.23 0.16 -25.77
C THR A 105 -4.24 -0.30 -24.70
N ALA A 106 -2.96 -0.19 -25.01
CA ALA A 106 -1.89 -0.41 -24.03
C ALA A 106 -1.58 0.89 -23.29
N PHE A 107 -1.54 0.83 -21.95
CA PHE A 107 -1.28 1.97 -21.08
C PHE A 107 0.08 1.82 -20.40
N TYR A 108 1.12 2.36 -21.05
CA TYR A 108 2.46 2.39 -20.51
C TYR A 108 2.84 3.80 -20.07
N VAL A 109 3.50 3.87 -18.90
CA VAL A 109 4.16 5.09 -18.43
C VAL A 109 5.60 4.80 -18.09
N TYR A 110 6.46 5.78 -18.29
CA TYR A 110 7.84 5.71 -17.81
C TYR A 110 7.93 6.29 -16.41
N GLY A 111 8.38 5.50 -15.47
CA GLY A 111 8.48 5.97 -14.08
C GLY A 111 9.12 4.95 -13.15
N ALA A 112 9.32 5.37 -11.92
CA ALA A 112 9.74 4.47 -10.85
C ALA A 112 8.51 3.72 -10.31
N LYS A 113 8.53 2.37 -10.39
CA LYS A 113 7.43 1.51 -9.93
C LYS A 113 7.03 1.83 -8.48
N SER A 114 7.99 2.02 -7.59
CA SER A 114 7.74 2.33 -6.18
C SER A 114 6.97 3.63 -5.98
N ARG A 115 7.31 4.68 -6.74
CA ARG A 115 6.63 5.98 -6.64
C ARG A 115 5.20 5.94 -7.17
N LEU A 116 4.98 5.23 -8.29
CA LEU A 116 3.64 5.04 -8.83
C LEU A 116 2.79 4.16 -7.91
N PHE A 117 3.38 3.11 -7.35
CA PHE A 117 2.71 2.28 -6.36
C PHE A 117 2.26 3.10 -5.15
N GLN A 118 3.13 3.94 -4.61
CA GLN A 118 2.82 4.86 -3.51
C GLN A 118 1.70 5.84 -3.87
N LEU A 119 1.76 6.43 -5.07
CA LEU A 119 0.72 7.34 -5.55
C LEU A 119 -0.66 6.67 -5.55
N PHE A 120 -0.77 5.52 -6.19
CA PHE A 120 -2.04 4.79 -6.27
C PHE A 120 -2.51 4.28 -4.90
N HIS A 121 -1.58 3.83 -4.05
CA HIS A 121 -1.91 3.43 -2.68
C HIS A 121 -2.55 4.59 -1.91
N ASN A 122 -1.98 5.78 -2.00
CA ASN A 122 -2.54 6.98 -1.37
C ASN A 122 -3.92 7.34 -1.91
N LEU A 123 -4.11 7.27 -3.24
CA LEU A 123 -5.40 7.55 -3.86
C LEU A 123 -6.48 6.56 -3.40
N ILE A 124 -6.17 5.27 -3.35
CA ILE A 124 -7.09 4.22 -2.90
C ILE A 124 -7.41 4.42 -1.41
N SER A 125 -6.40 4.68 -0.57
CA SER A 125 -6.59 4.95 0.86
C SER A 125 -7.53 6.14 1.08
N ASN A 126 -7.36 7.22 0.33
CA ASN A 126 -8.24 8.38 0.41
C ASN A 126 -9.67 8.06 -0.05
N ALA A 127 -9.82 7.29 -1.12
CA ALA A 127 -11.13 6.85 -1.61
C ALA A 127 -11.86 5.97 -0.57
N VAL A 128 -11.15 5.04 0.06
CA VAL A 128 -11.70 4.19 1.13
C VAL A 128 -12.17 5.04 2.31
N LYS A 129 -11.34 5.98 2.78
CA LYS A 129 -11.70 6.89 3.87
C LYS A 129 -12.96 7.71 3.52
N ALA A 130 -13.03 8.22 2.30
CA ALA A 130 -14.19 8.98 1.83
C ALA A 130 -15.47 8.13 1.79
N ILE A 131 -15.37 6.85 1.42
CA ILE A 131 -16.49 5.91 1.44
C ILE A 131 -16.95 5.66 2.88
N GLN A 132 -16.02 5.44 3.81
CA GLN A 132 -16.32 5.16 5.21
C GLN A 132 -16.94 6.34 5.95
N GLN A 133 -16.66 7.57 5.53
CA GLN A 133 -17.22 8.79 6.13
C GLN A 133 -18.64 9.10 5.67
N LYS A 134 -19.17 8.40 4.66
CA LYS A 134 -20.55 8.59 4.19
C LYS A 134 -21.53 7.84 5.08
N GLU A 135 -22.45 8.56 5.69
CA GLU A 135 -23.51 8.02 6.56
C GLU A 135 -24.59 7.23 5.79
N GLU A 136 -24.75 7.44 4.49
CA GLU A 136 -25.73 6.74 3.66
C GLU A 136 -25.19 5.40 3.11
N ILE A 137 -25.54 4.32 3.80
CA ILE A 137 -25.10 2.94 3.51
C ILE A 137 -25.90 2.25 2.38
N ASN A 138 -26.79 2.95 1.70
CA ASN A 138 -27.78 2.31 0.80
C ASN A 138 -27.28 1.97 -0.61
N ARG A 139 -25.97 2.10 -0.92
CA ARG A 139 -25.39 1.74 -2.21
C ARG A 139 -24.14 0.90 -1.99
N SER A 140 -23.98 -0.16 -2.78
CA SER A 140 -22.73 -0.94 -2.78
C SER A 140 -21.55 -0.03 -3.08
N PRO A 141 -20.69 0.28 -2.11
CA PRO A 141 -19.55 1.18 -2.32
C PRO A 141 -18.58 0.57 -3.33
N HIS A 142 -18.03 1.41 -4.18
CA HIS A 142 -17.04 0.96 -5.15
C HIS A 142 -16.00 2.04 -5.46
N ILE A 143 -14.84 1.58 -5.86
CA ILE A 143 -13.75 2.38 -6.40
C ILE A 143 -13.58 1.96 -7.86
N THR A 144 -13.51 2.94 -8.76
CA THR A 144 -13.23 2.71 -10.17
C THR A 144 -11.99 3.50 -10.58
N VAL A 145 -11.02 2.81 -11.12
CA VAL A 145 -9.87 3.42 -11.80
C VAL A 145 -10.13 3.36 -13.29
N HIS A 146 -10.21 4.51 -13.92
CA HIS A 146 -10.44 4.63 -15.36
C HIS A 146 -9.15 5.08 -16.07
N LEU A 147 -8.72 4.29 -17.06
CA LEU A 147 -7.56 4.58 -17.89
C LEU A 147 -8.06 4.97 -19.29
N SER A 148 -7.74 6.19 -19.70
CA SER A 148 -8.04 6.73 -21.03
C SER A 148 -6.81 7.42 -21.59
N LYS A 149 -6.68 7.46 -22.92
CA LYS A 149 -5.68 8.31 -23.59
C LYS A 149 -6.33 9.65 -23.94
N GLU A 150 -5.66 10.73 -23.57
CA GLU A 150 -5.97 12.04 -24.16
C GLU A 150 -5.57 12.03 -25.63
N GLN A 151 -6.49 12.52 -26.48
CA GLN A 151 -6.25 12.73 -27.91
C GLN A 151 -5.47 14.01 -28.16
#